data_827a6cc363ecc240487662e5ecce0848
#
_entry.id   827a6cc363ecc240487662e5ecce0848
#
_cell.length_a   1.000
_cell.length_b   1.000
_cell.length_c   1.000
_cell.angle_alpha   90.00
_cell.angle_beta   90.00
_cell.angle_gamma   90.00
#
_symmetry.space_group_name_H-M   'P 1'
#
loop_
_entity.id
_entity.type
_entity.pdbx_description
1 polymer ?
#
loop_
_entity_poly.entity_id
_entity_poly.type
_entity_poly.pdbx_seq_one_letter_code
_entity_poly.pdbx_strand_id
1 'polypeptide(L)'
;RLENQQILLENPKINHTNKQNLALHYFIVPSLASGIIALLIFLSTNHPQIAFTGSRHLSVASLSIILSTLFGFFGFIWTYLRKSCDLSKSKFKIFRETLTLSVAYTSISFAVQIIFWYIIGKTFSGVTFDPFTAGFLVLVFVGIIFYFLISAALSITLPNLILLLFTTFIGGILVSMATNNQKDWWQHNFSFLGTGEATQHWQFNITLIFSALILLTITDFLFAEFSKSSLYNYKFKIIRIFYILIAFLIAFVGIFPAQSWTMPIHNNSAFGLVAVVLIMIIFLKWLVPTISKEFLALSWTALIALILSAVAFMGIHYLSLTVFEIIAFAIAFTWLVMFINSLRGIIQEGNEWQVKLLQK
;
A
#
# COMPACT_ATOMS: atom_id res chain seq x y z
N ARG A 1 -26.81 -8.15 31.74
CA ARG A 1 -26.03 -7.13 30.96
C ARG A 1 -24.52 -7.41 30.94
N LEU A 2 -23.97 -8.12 31.93
CA LEU A 2 -22.54 -8.52 31.97
C LEU A 2 -22.24 -9.78 31.15
N GLU A 3 -23.19 -10.71 31.02
CA GLU A 3 -23.04 -11.92 30.19
C GLU A 3 -22.91 -11.61 28.69
N ASN A 4 -23.57 -10.58 28.20
CA ASN A 4 -23.44 -10.16 26.78
C ASN A 4 -22.15 -9.42 26.47
N GLN A 5 -21.35 -8.96 27.44
CA GLN A 5 -20.03 -8.39 27.22
C GLN A 5 -18.91 -9.44 27.23
N GLN A 6 -19.12 -10.59 27.87
CA GLN A 6 -18.17 -11.71 27.85
C GLN A 6 -18.16 -12.48 26.52
N ILE A 7 -19.25 -12.44 25.75
CA ILE A 7 -19.31 -13.05 24.41
C ILE A 7 -18.52 -12.24 23.35
N LEU A 8 -18.15 -11.00 23.64
CA LEU A 8 -17.36 -10.13 22.74
C LEU A 8 -15.84 -10.23 22.92
N LEU A 9 -15.35 -11.05 23.83
CA LEU A 9 -13.99 -11.59 23.80
C LEU A 9 -13.97 -12.75 22.81
N GLU A 10 -14.28 -12.46 21.54
CA GLU A 10 -14.22 -13.44 20.45
C GLU A 10 -12.85 -14.09 20.45
N ASN A 11 -12.86 -15.38 20.69
CA ASN A 11 -11.68 -16.23 20.57
C ASN A 11 -11.02 -15.94 19.21
N PRO A 12 -9.79 -15.42 19.16
CA PRO A 12 -9.17 -14.98 17.90
C PRO A 12 -9.10 -16.09 16.85
N LYS A 13 -9.10 -17.37 17.27
CA LYS A 13 -9.18 -18.53 16.39
C LYS A 13 -10.53 -18.67 15.68
N ILE A 14 -11.66 -18.40 16.37
CA ILE A 14 -13.01 -18.50 15.79
C ILE A 14 -13.20 -17.41 14.73
N ASN A 15 -12.70 -16.21 14.99
CA ASN A 15 -12.78 -15.09 14.04
C ASN A 15 -11.94 -15.32 12.76
N HIS A 16 -10.76 -15.96 12.89
CA HIS A 16 -9.94 -16.34 11.74
C HIS A 16 -10.61 -17.41 10.88
N THR A 17 -11.16 -18.45 11.49
CA THR A 17 -11.84 -19.54 10.79
C THR A 17 -13.09 -19.05 10.04
N ASN A 18 -13.88 -18.16 10.65
CA ASN A 18 -15.04 -17.57 10.00
C ASN A 18 -14.67 -16.69 8.81
N LYS A 19 -13.56 -15.91 8.89
CA LYS A 19 -13.08 -15.09 7.76
C LYS A 19 -12.58 -15.95 6.61
N GLN A 20 -11.86 -17.03 6.89
CA GLN A 20 -11.40 -17.98 5.89
C GLN A 20 -12.55 -18.69 5.19
N ASN A 21 -13.56 -19.15 5.95
CA ASN A 21 -14.76 -19.78 5.40
C ASN A 21 -15.55 -18.81 4.52
N LEU A 22 -15.63 -17.53 4.91
CA LEU A 22 -16.30 -16.50 4.12
C LEU A 22 -15.54 -16.20 2.82
N ALA A 23 -14.21 -16.15 2.86
CA ALA A 23 -13.38 -15.98 1.68
C ALA A 23 -13.54 -17.18 0.72
N LEU A 24 -13.55 -18.40 1.24
CA LEU A 24 -13.79 -19.63 0.47
C LEU A 24 -15.18 -19.62 -0.18
N HIS A 25 -16.20 -19.11 0.50
CA HIS A 25 -17.54 -19.02 -0.07
C HIS A 25 -17.63 -18.01 -1.21
N TYR A 26 -16.96 -16.84 -1.07
CA TYR A 26 -17.05 -15.77 -2.08
C TYR A 26 -16.22 -16.03 -3.33
N PHE A 27 -15.14 -16.83 -3.27
CA PHE A 27 -14.29 -17.03 -4.46
C PHE A 27 -14.86 -18.00 -5.49
N ILE A 28 -15.74 -18.94 -5.11
CA ILE A 28 -16.22 -20.02 -5.97
C ILE A 28 -16.96 -19.48 -7.20
N VAL A 29 -17.92 -18.58 -6.98
CA VAL A 29 -18.77 -18.06 -8.07
C VAL A 29 -17.97 -17.27 -9.11
N PRO A 30 -17.11 -16.30 -8.75
CA PRO A 30 -16.26 -15.59 -9.71
C PRO A 30 -15.27 -16.51 -10.42
N SER A 31 -14.73 -17.52 -9.74
CA SER A 31 -13.83 -18.50 -10.36
C SER A 31 -14.54 -19.31 -11.45
N LEU A 32 -15.71 -19.85 -11.15
CA LEU A 32 -16.53 -20.58 -12.13
C LEU A 32 -16.93 -19.68 -13.29
N ALA A 33 -17.39 -18.46 -13.00
CA ALA A 33 -17.75 -17.48 -14.02
C ALA A 33 -16.56 -17.16 -14.94
N SER A 34 -15.36 -16.99 -14.39
CA SER A 34 -14.15 -16.71 -15.17
C SER A 34 -13.80 -17.86 -16.12
N GLY A 35 -13.90 -19.11 -15.65
CA GLY A 35 -13.66 -20.29 -16.48
C GLY A 35 -14.66 -20.42 -17.62
N ILE A 36 -15.94 -20.19 -17.35
CA ILE A 36 -17.02 -20.22 -18.40
C ILE A 36 -16.78 -19.09 -19.42
N ILE A 37 -16.51 -17.87 -18.96
CA ILE A 37 -16.21 -16.73 -19.85
C ILE A 37 -15.00 -17.03 -20.71
N ALA A 38 -13.93 -17.56 -20.12
CA ALA A 38 -12.71 -17.92 -20.84
C ALA A 38 -12.98 -18.99 -21.88
N LEU A 39 -13.72 -20.05 -21.53
CA LEU A 39 -14.10 -21.13 -22.45
C LEU A 39 -14.91 -20.58 -23.64
N LEU A 40 -15.92 -19.74 -23.38
CA LEU A 40 -16.73 -19.13 -24.44
C LEU A 40 -15.88 -18.26 -25.38
N ILE A 41 -14.96 -17.46 -24.81
CA ILE A 41 -14.05 -16.66 -25.61
C ILE A 41 -13.14 -17.56 -26.47
N PHE A 42 -12.51 -18.59 -25.89
CA PHE A 42 -11.61 -19.48 -26.61
C PHE A 42 -12.33 -20.24 -27.72
N LEU A 43 -13.54 -20.71 -27.47
CA LEU A 43 -14.36 -21.37 -28.52
C LEU A 43 -14.75 -20.40 -29.66
N SER A 44 -14.96 -19.12 -29.35
CA SER A 44 -15.30 -18.11 -30.36
C SER A 44 -14.13 -17.75 -31.29
N THR A 45 -12.88 -18.01 -30.87
CA THR A 45 -11.70 -17.75 -31.71
C THR A 45 -11.49 -18.75 -32.85
N ASN A 46 -12.24 -19.86 -32.85
CA ASN A 46 -12.09 -20.98 -33.81
C ASN A 46 -10.65 -21.53 -33.90
N HIS A 47 -9.82 -21.31 -32.90
CA HIS A 47 -8.49 -21.90 -32.82
C HIS A 47 -8.55 -23.22 -32.03
N PRO A 48 -8.11 -24.35 -32.60
CA PRO A 48 -8.14 -25.64 -31.90
C PRO A 48 -7.13 -25.70 -30.74
N GLN A 49 -6.12 -24.83 -30.75
CA GLN A 49 -5.07 -24.79 -29.77
C GLN A 49 -4.89 -23.36 -29.23
N ILE A 50 -5.00 -23.20 -27.93
CA ILE A 50 -4.85 -21.94 -27.20
C ILE A 50 -3.45 -21.88 -26.57
N ALA A 51 -2.71 -20.81 -26.83
CA ALA A 51 -1.39 -20.62 -26.25
C ALA A 51 -1.48 -20.48 -24.72
N PHE A 52 -0.55 -21.11 -24.01
CA PHE A 52 -0.43 -20.95 -22.57
C PHE A 52 0.00 -19.53 -22.20
N THR A 53 1.03 -19.04 -22.89
CA THR A 53 1.59 -17.68 -22.73
C THR A 53 1.82 -17.03 -24.09
N GLY A 54 1.89 -15.71 -24.16
CA GLY A 54 2.18 -14.95 -25.39
C GLY A 54 1.28 -13.74 -25.55
N SER A 55 1.72 -12.78 -26.37
CA SER A 55 1.08 -11.47 -26.53
C SER A 55 0.32 -11.29 -27.87
N ARG A 56 0.54 -12.17 -28.86
CA ARG A 56 -0.05 -11.99 -30.21
C ARG A 56 -1.52 -12.40 -30.32
N HIS A 57 -1.97 -13.30 -29.46
CA HIS A 57 -3.34 -13.78 -29.41
C HIS A 57 -3.80 -13.93 -27.96
N LEU A 58 -5.11 -14.10 -27.74
CA LEU A 58 -5.64 -14.43 -26.42
C LEU A 58 -5.02 -15.75 -25.94
N SER A 59 -4.37 -15.69 -24.79
CA SER A 59 -3.72 -16.84 -24.15
C SER A 59 -4.31 -17.07 -22.76
N VAL A 60 -4.02 -18.25 -22.16
CA VAL A 60 -4.40 -18.52 -20.78
C VAL A 60 -3.84 -17.42 -19.85
N ALA A 61 -2.58 -17.02 -20.06
CA ALA A 61 -1.95 -15.96 -19.27
C ALA A 61 -2.68 -14.62 -19.39
N SER A 62 -2.89 -14.11 -20.61
CA SER A 62 -3.51 -12.80 -20.83
C SER A 62 -4.95 -12.75 -20.28
N LEU A 63 -5.73 -13.80 -20.50
CA LEU A 63 -7.11 -13.84 -20.02
C LEU A 63 -7.17 -14.01 -18.49
N SER A 64 -6.27 -14.78 -17.90
CA SER A 64 -6.15 -14.89 -16.43
C SER A 64 -5.83 -13.54 -15.79
N ILE A 65 -4.89 -12.77 -16.34
CA ILE A 65 -4.54 -11.43 -15.84
C ILE A 65 -5.75 -10.50 -15.94
N ILE A 66 -6.40 -10.44 -17.09
CA ILE A 66 -7.54 -9.53 -17.31
C ILE A 66 -8.70 -9.86 -16.37
N LEU A 67 -9.13 -11.12 -16.32
CA LEU A 67 -10.29 -11.52 -15.52
C LEU A 67 -10.00 -11.45 -14.03
N SER A 68 -8.81 -11.86 -13.57
CA SER A 68 -8.47 -11.76 -12.15
C SER A 68 -8.34 -10.31 -11.69
N THR A 69 -7.85 -9.41 -12.54
CA THR A 69 -7.77 -7.98 -12.22
C THR A 69 -9.16 -7.37 -12.11
N LEU A 70 -10.05 -7.63 -13.08
CA LEU A 70 -11.43 -7.12 -13.07
C LEU A 70 -12.25 -7.68 -11.91
N PHE A 71 -12.33 -9.00 -11.81
CA PHE A 71 -13.10 -9.63 -10.73
C PHE A 71 -12.48 -9.34 -9.36
N GLY A 72 -11.16 -9.32 -9.27
CA GLY A 72 -10.45 -8.99 -8.03
C GLY A 72 -10.73 -7.57 -7.55
N PHE A 73 -10.72 -6.60 -8.46
CA PHE A 73 -11.02 -5.20 -8.14
C PHE A 73 -12.45 -5.05 -7.60
N PHE A 74 -13.45 -5.52 -8.35
CA PHE A 74 -14.84 -5.41 -7.93
C PHE A 74 -15.18 -6.29 -6.73
N GLY A 75 -14.58 -7.48 -6.63
CA GLY A 75 -14.74 -8.37 -5.48
C GLY A 75 -14.17 -7.79 -4.22
N PHE A 76 -13.00 -7.13 -4.30
CA PHE A 76 -12.41 -6.41 -3.18
C PHE A 76 -13.32 -5.28 -2.70
N ILE A 77 -13.81 -4.43 -3.62
CA ILE A 77 -14.74 -3.34 -3.31
C ILE A 77 -15.99 -3.88 -2.59
N TRP A 78 -16.62 -4.89 -3.17
CA TRP A 78 -17.82 -5.52 -2.60
C TRP A 78 -17.58 -6.03 -1.18
N THR A 79 -16.50 -6.78 -0.99
CA THR A 79 -16.16 -7.39 0.30
C THR A 79 -15.83 -6.33 1.35
N TYR A 80 -15.04 -5.32 0.97
CA TYR A 80 -14.66 -4.25 1.87
C TYR A 80 -15.85 -3.38 2.28
N LEU A 81 -16.74 -3.04 1.34
CA LEU A 81 -17.95 -2.27 1.63
C LEU A 81 -18.87 -3.01 2.57
N ARG A 82 -19.10 -4.31 2.36
CA ARG A 82 -19.92 -5.13 3.29
C ARG A 82 -19.34 -5.15 4.69
N LYS A 83 -18.03 -5.28 4.83
CA LYS A 83 -17.35 -5.21 6.13
C LYS A 83 -17.46 -3.82 6.77
N SER A 84 -17.41 -2.76 5.97
CA SER A 84 -17.36 -1.37 6.45
C SER A 84 -18.75 -0.78 6.76
N CYS A 85 -19.84 -1.39 6.28
CA CYS A 85 -21.21 -0.93 6.58
C CYS A 85 -21.58 -0.92 8.06
N ASP A 86 -20.91 -1.74 8.88
CA ASP A 86 -21.12 -1.81 10.33
C ASP A 86 -20.34 -0.73 11.11
N LEU A 87 -19.56 0.10 10.42
CA LEU A 87 -18.74 1.12 11.04
C LEU A 87 -19.43 2.50 10.95
N SER A 88 -19.48 3.21 12.06
CA SER A 88 -19.98 4.60 12.20
C SER A 88 -19.08 5.63 11.48
N LYS A 89 -18.63 5.33 10.24
CA LYS A 89 -17.75 6.18 9.45
C LYS A 89 -18.53 7.06 8.47
N SER A 90 -18.00 8.24 8.15
CA SER A 90 -18.52 9.08 7.06
C SER A 90 -18.49 8.31 5.72
N LYS A 91 -19.55 8.46 4.89
CA LYS A 91 -19.64 7.85 3.55
C LYS A 91 -18.45 8.19 2.66
N PHE A 92 -17.99 9.44 2.69
CA PHE A 92 -16.81 9.88 1.93
C PHE A 92 -15.54 9.14 2.36
N LYS A 93 -15.36 8.93 3.66
CA LYS A 93 -14.21 8.21 4.20
C LYS A 93 -14.23 6.74 3.76
N ILE A 94 -15.38 6.07 3.85
CA ILE A 94 -15.55 4.69 3.38
C ILE A 94 -15.24 4.59 1.88
N PHE A 95 -15.75 5.51 1.06
CA PHE A 95 -15.50 5.55 -0.38
C PHE A 95 -14.00 5.71 -0.68
N ARG A 96 -13.34 6.70 -0.06
CA ARG A 96 -11.91 6.94 -0.24
C ARG A 96 -11.07 5.70 0.15
N GLU A 97 -11.31 5.15 1.35
CA GLU A 97 -10.60 3.96 1.84
C GLU A 97 -10.81 2.77 0.89
N THR A 98 -12.04 2.50 0.49
CA THR A 98 -12.39 1.40 -0.42
C THR A 98 -11.67 1.53 -1.75
N LEU A 99 -11.72 2.69 -2.37
CA LEU A 99 -11.08 2.94 -3.67
C LEU A 99 -9.55 2.82 -3.54
N THR A 100 -8.95 3.46 -2.54
CA THR A 100 -7.50 3.41 -2.30
C THR A 100 -7.00 1.98 -2.12
N LEU A 101 -7.66 1.21 -1.26
CA LEU A 101 -7.24 -0.14 -0.94
C LEU A 101 -7.47 -1.11 -2.11
N SER A 102 -8.63 -1.02 -2.79
CA SER A 102 -8.91 -1.88 -3.94
C SER A 102 -7.91 -1.66 -5.08
N VAL A 103 -7.60 -0.41 -5.41
CA VAL A 103 -6.60 -0.09 -6.44
C VAL A 103 -5.22 -0.58 -6.02
N ALA A 104 -4.76 -0.30 -4.78
CA ALA A 104 -3.44 -0.69 -4.31
C ALA A 104 -3.24 -2.22 -4.33
N TYR A 105 -4.16 -2.98 -3.73
CA TYR A 105 -4.06 -4.44 -3.70
C TYR A 105 -4.17 -5.06 -5.08
N THR A 106 -5.06 -4.56 -5.94
CA THR A 106 -5.21 -5.06 -7.31
C THR A 106 -4.00 -4.73 -8.17
N SER A 107 -3.41 -3.54 -8.03
CA SER A 107 -2.18 -3.16 -8.75
C SER A 107 -0.98 -4.02 -8.36
N ILE A 108 -0.80 -4.32 -7.06
CA ILE A 108 0.24 -5.23 -6.60
C ILE A 108 0.01 -6.63 -7.15
N SER A 109 -1.23 -7.13 -7.08
CA SER A 109 -1.60 -8.43 -7.63
C SER A 109 -1.34 -8.51 -9.14
N PHE A 110 -1.67 -7.46 -9.88
CA PHE A 110 -1.38 -7.34 -11.32
C PHE A 110 0.12 -7.41 -11.60
N ALA A 111 0.95 -6.65 -10.85
CA ALA A 111 2.40 -6.67 -11.02
C ALA A 111 3.00 -8.06 -10.74
N VAL A 112 2.55 -8.73 -9.67
CA VAL A 112 2.98 -10.09 -9.33
C VAL A 112 2.61 -11.07 -10.46
N GLN A 113 1.41 -10.96 -11.03
CA GLN A 113 0.96 -11.80 -12.15
C GLN A 113 1.81 -11.58 -13.42
N ILE A 114 2.15 -10.33 -13.75
CA ILE A 114 3.04 -10.03 -14.90
C ILE A 114 4.38 -10.74 -14.72
N ILE A 115 4.99 -10.63 -13.55
CA ILE A 115 6.27 -11.30 -13.25
C ILE A 115 6.12 -12.82 -13.34
N PHE A 116 5.07 -13.38 -12.72
CA PHE A 116 4.79 -14.81 -12.74
C PHE A 116 4.65 -15.33 -14.18
N TRP A 117 3.78 -14.71 -14.99
CA TRP A 117 3.53 -15.14 -16.36
C TRP A 117 4.73 -14.92 -17.28
N TYR A 118 5.57 -13.91 -17.00
CA TYR A 118 6.83 -13.73 -17.70
C TYR A 118 7.79 -14.90 -17.46
N ILE A 119 7.94 -15.35 -16.21
CA ILE A 119 8.78 -16.49 -15.85
C ILE A 119 8.22 -17.77 -16.49
N ILE A 120 6.91 -18.01 -16.32
CA ILE A 120 6.22 -19.18 -16.91
C ILE A 120 6.37 -19.21 -18.44
N GLY A 121 6.22 -18.06 -19.10
CA GLY A 121 6.37 -17.96 -20.55
C GLY A 121 7.76 -18.30 -21.06
N LYS A 122 8.79 -18.02 -20.28
CA LYS A 122 10.16 -18.45 -20.62
C LYS A 122 10.40 -19.95 -20.38
N THR A 123 9.76 -20.51 -19.36
CA THR A 123 9.92 -21.92 -18.99
C THR A 123 9.10 -22.83 -19.91
N PHE A 124 7.87 -22.43 -20.26
CA PHE A 124 6.91 -23.21 -21.06
C PHE A 124 6.68 -22.58 -22.43
N SER A 125 7.77 -22.29 -23.13
CA SER A 125 7.69 -21.66 -24.46
C SER A 125 7.00 -22.59 -25.47
N GLY A 126 5.98 -22.07 -26.20
CA GLY A 126 5.27 -22.79 -27.23
C GLY A 126 4.23 -23.82 -26.78
N VAL A 127 3.97 -23.92 -25.47
CA VAL A 127 2.95 -24.83 -24.93
C VAL A 127 1.55 -24.30 -25.30
N THR A 128 0.69 -25.21 -25.78
CA THR A 128 -0.70 -24.93 -26.13
C THR A 128 -1.63 -25.97 -25.49
N PHE A 129 -2.89 -25.60 -25.31
CA PHE A 129 -3.94 -26.43 -24.75
C PHE A 129 -5.20 -26.36 -25.61
N ASP A 130 -6.02 -27.37 -25.56
CA ASP A 130 -7.39 -27.30 -26.11
C ASP A 130 -8.22 -26.26 -25.34
N PRO A 131 -9.32 -25.72 -25.92
CA PRO A 131 -10.12 -24.66 -25.30
C PRO A 131 -10.67 -25.01 -23.92
N PHE A 132 -11.05 -26.31 -23.69
CA PHE A 132 -11.61 -26.73 -22.40
C PHE A 132 -10.55 -26.73 -21.30
N THR A 133 -9.38 -27.30 -21.57
CA THR A 133 -8.22 -27.27 -20.65
C THR A 133 -7.77 -25.84 -20.40
N ALA A 134 -7.71 -24.99 -21.44
CA ALA A 134 -7.35 -23.58 -21.31
C ALA A 134 -8.34 -22.82 -20.41
N GLY A 135 -9.66 -23.03 -20.61
CA GLY A 135 -10.70 -22.43 -19.77
C GLY A 135 -10.63 -22.90 -18.31
N PHE A 136 -10.35 -24.17 -18.07
CA PHE A 136 -10.14 -24.71 -16.72
C PHE A 136 -8.91 -24.11 -16.04
N LEU A 137 -7.81 -23.92 -16.75
CA LEU A 137 -6.61 -23.26 -16.21
C LEU A 137 -6.90 -21.80 -15.83
N VAL A 138 -7.64 -21.06 -16.68
CA VAL A 138 -8.07 -19.71 -16.33
C VAL A 138 -8.91 -19.69 -15.06
N LEU A 139 -9.87 -20.61 -14.91
CA LEU A 139 -10.67 -20.75 -13.69
C LEU A 139 -9.79 -20.91 -12.46
N VAL A 140 -8.78 -21.78 -12.51
CA VAL A 140 -7.88 -22.05 -11.38
C VAL A 140 -7.04 -20.82 -11.04
N PHE A 141 -6.38 -20.21 -12.02
CA PHE A 141 -5.53 -19.04 -11.78
C PHE A 141 -6.33 -17.83 -11.29
N VAL A 142 -7.47 -17.53 -11.91
CA VAL A 142 -8.36 -16.44 -11.45
C VAL A 142 -8.88 -16.72 -10.05
N GLY A 143 -9.26 -17.97 -9.77
CA GLY A 143 -9.74 -18.38 -8.45
C GLY A 143 -8.71 -18.15 -7.34
N ILE A 144 -7.46 -18.55 -7.57
CA ILE A 144 -6.37 -18.33 -6.61
C ILE A 144 -6.19 -16.83 -6.32
N ILE A 145 -6.07 -16.01 -7.37
CA ILE A 145 -5.86 -14.56 -7.21
C ILE A 145 -7.06 -13.91 -6.53
N PHE A 146 -8.27 -14.27 -6.93
CA PHE A 146 -9.48 -13.75 -6.33
C PHE A 146 -9.59 -14.10 -4.85
N TYR A 147 -9.27 -15.35 -4.47
CA TYR A 147 -9.23 -15.78 -3.07
C TYR A 147 -8.29 -14.92 -2.24
N PHE A 148 -7.06 -14.67 -2.73
CA PHE A 148 -6.10 -13.82 -2.03
C PHE A 148 -6.59 -12.39 -1.86
N LEU A 149 -7.20 -11.79 -2.89
CA LEU A 149 -7.72 -10.42 -2.82
C LEU A 149 -8.92 -10.30 -1.86
N ILE A 150 -9.83 -11.27 -1.84
CA ILE A 150 -10.93 -11.31 -0.88
C ILE A 150 -10.41 -11.50 0.56
N SER A 151 -9.44 -12.41 0.73
CA SER A 151 -8.80 -12.62 2.04
C SER A 151 -8.11 -11.36 2.55
N ALA A 152 -7.45 -10.62 1.67
CA ALA A 152 -6.86 -9.32 2.00
C ALA A 152 -7.94 -8.31 2.44
N ALA A 153 -9.05 -8.18 1.68
CA ALA A 153 -10.15 -7.27 2.02
C ALA A 153 -10.76 -7.58 3.40
N LEU A 154 -10.91 -8.86 3.73
CA LEU A 154 -11.43 -9.31 5.03
C LEU A 154 -10.43 -9.10 6.19
N SER A 155 -9.13 -9.12 5.90
CA SER A 155 -8.04 -9.13 6.89
C SER A 155 -7.32 -7.80 7.03
N ILE A 156 -7.93 -6.67 6.62
CA ILE A 156 -7.31 -5.35 6.74
C ILE A 156 -7.09 -5.01 8.20
N THR A 157 -5.82 -4.86 8.55
CA THR A 157 -5.31 -4.46 9.85
C THR A 157 -4.25 -3.38 9.68
N LEU A 158 -3.92 -2.66 10.74
CA LEU A 158 -2.89 -1.62 10.68
C LEU A 158 -1.52 -2.15 10.19
N PRO A 159 -1.01 -3.32 10.64
CA PRO A 159 0.21 -3.90 10.09
C PRO A 159 0.14 -4.18 8.59
N ASN A 160 -0.99 -4.70 8.10
CA ASN A 160 -1.16 -4.97 6.68
C ASN A 160 -1.19 -3.68 5.85
N LEU A 161 -1.74 -2.59 6.39
CA LEU A 161 -1.72 -1.26 5.76
C LEU A 161 -0.30 -0.67 5.72
N ILE A 162 0.50 -0.86 6.78
CA ILE A 162 1.90 -0.44 6.82
C ILE A 162 2.71 -1.20 5.76
N LEU A 163 2.52 -2.52 5.67
CA LEU A 163 3.15 -3.34 4.63
C LEU A 163 2.71 -2.92 3.24
N LEU A 164 1.42 -2.61 3.05
CA LEU A 164 0.88 -2.09 1.79
C LEU A 164 1.54 -0.76 1.41
N LEU A 165 1.68 0.18 2.36
CA LEU A 165 2.37 1.45 2.14
C LEU A 165 3.81 1.22 1.68
N PHE A 166 4.55 0.37 2.41
CA PHE A 166 5.93 0.05 2.09
C PHE A 166 6.06 -0.57 0.68
N THR A 167 5.24 -1.59 0.38
CA THR A 167 5.28 -2.29 -0.90
C THR A 167 4.88 -1.37 -2.06
N THR A 168 3.83 -0.55 -1.90
CA THR A 168 3.38 0.39 -2.93
C THR A 168 4.44 1.44 -3.18
N PHE A 169 5.00 2.01 -2.11
CA PHE A 169 5.95 3.10 -2.20
C PHE A 169 7.30 2.64 -2.78
N ILE A 170 7.97 1.68 -2.13
CA ILE A 170 9.27 1.17 -2.58
C ILE A 170 9.14 0.44 -3.92
N GLY A 171 8.13 -0.44 -4.05
CA GLY A 171 7.89 -1.19 -5.28
C GLY A 171 7.58 -0.27 -6.46
N GLY A 172 6.73 0.75 -6.27
CA GLY A 172 6.39 1.71 -7.31
C GLY A 172 7.58 2.56 -7.76
N ILE A 173 8.43 2.99 -6.82
CA ILE A 173 9.68 3.70 -7.14
C ILE A 173 10.63 2.80 -7.92
N LEU A 174 10.85 1.56 -7.49
CA LEU A 174 11.72 0.61 -8.19
C LEU A 174 11.21 0.33 -9.60
N VAL A 175 9.89 0.18 -9.78
CA VAL A 175 9.27 0.02 -11.11
C VAL A 175 9.53 1.26 -11.96
N SER A 176 9.35 2.47 -11.42
CA SER A 176 9.61 3.72 -12.13
C SER A 176 11.08 3.83 -12.58
N MET A 177 12.04 3.47 -11.71
CA MET A 177 13.46 3.42 -12.07
C MET A 177 13.75 2.39 -13.18
N ALA A 178 13.20 1.18 -13.04
CA ALA A 178 13.47 0.07 -13.95
C ALA A 178 12.87 0.28 -15.35
N THR A 179 11.75 0.99 -15.45
CA THR A 179 11.04 1.24 -16.71
C THR A 179 11.47 2.55 -17.38
N ASN A 180 12.30 3.35 -16.72
CA ASN A 180 12.85 4.57 -17.31
C ASN A 180 13.99 4.22 -18.29
N ASN A 181 13.87 4.66 -19.55
CA ASN A 181 14.88 4.43 -20.59
C ASN A 181 16.07 5.39 -20.48
N GLN A 182 15.92 6.53 -19.82
CA GLN A 182 17.00 7.47 -19.59
C GLN A 182 17.88 6.96 -18.44
N LYS A 183 18.98 6.31 -18.78
CA LYS A 183 19.87 5.68 -17.80
C LYS A 183 20.63 6.69 -16.93
N ASP A 184 20.73 7.93 -17.39
CA ASP A 184 21.47 9.01 -16.70
C ASP A 184 20.59 9.88 -15.80
N TRP A 185 19.34 9.47 -15.53
CA TRP A 185 18.38 10.20 -14.70
C TRP A 185 18.94 10.57 -13.31
N TRP A 186 19.79 9.73 -12.75
CA TRP A 186 20.42 9.93 -11.44
C TRP A 186 21.43 11.09 -11.42
N GLN A 187 21.84 11.61 -12.56
CA GLN A 187 22.71 12.80 -12.66
C GLN A 187 21.91 14.10 -12.44
N HIS A 188 20.59 14.08 -12.57
CA HIS A 188 19.71 15.23 -12.35
C HIS A 188 19.27 15.34 -10.89
N ASN A 189 18.20 14.68 -10.55
CA ASN A 189 17.65 14.56 -9.18
C ASN A 189 16.69 13.37 -9.13
N PHE A 190 16.29 12.96 -7.90
CA PHE A 190 15.39 11.84 -7.72
C PHE A 190 13.99 12.12 -8.29
N SER A 191 13.51 13.35 -8.15
CA SER A 191 12.22 13.81 -8.67
C SER A 191 12.16 13.88 -10.20
N PHE A 192 13.31 13.77 -10.91
CA PHE A 192 13.36 13.65 -12.36
C PHE A 192 12.49 12.53 -12.90
N LEU A 193 12.40 11.41 -12.15
CA LEU A 193 11.55 10.28 -12.51
C LEU A 193 10.06 10.65 -12.69
N GLY A 194 9.62 11.75 -12.09
CA GLY A 194 8.26 12.27 -12.22
C GLY A 194 8.08 13.34 -13.27
N THR A 195 9.16 13.80 -13.93
CA THR A 195 9.10 14.87 -14.94
C THR A 195 8.72 14.33 -16.31
N GLY A 196 8.18 15.18 -17.20
CA GLY A 196 7.84 14.79 -18.58
C GLY A 196 9.02 14.34 -19.43
N GLU A 197 10.26 14.53 -18.97
CA GLU A 197 11.48 14.05 -19.62
C GLU A 197 11.73 12.56 -19.34
N ALA A 198 11.22 12.02 -18.24
CA ALA A 198 11.29 10.59 -17.94
C ALA A 198 10.28 9.81 -18.79
N THR A 199 10.67 8.63 -19.28
CA THR A 199 9.87 7.84 -20.22
C THR A 199 8.52 7.41 -19.67
N GLN A 200 8.46 7.06 -18.39
CA GLN A 200 7.26 6.55 -17.72
C GLN A 200 6.96 7.36 -16.43
N HIS A 201 7.08 8.70 -16.53
CA HIS A 201 6.95 9.63 -15.39
C HIS A 201 5.67 9.46 -14.57
N TRP A 202 4.57 9.06 -15.20
CA TRP A 202 3.30 8.84 -14.52
C TRP A 202 3.39 7.76 -13.43
N GLN A 203 4.27 6.75 -13.58
CA GLN A 203 4.44 5.69 -12.59
C GLN A 203 4.97 6.24 -11.26
N PHE A 204 5.98 7.10 -11.31
CA PHE A 204 6.53 7.78 -10.13
C PHE A 204 5.45 8.63 -9.45
N ASN A 205 4.78 9.48 -10.21
CA ASN A 205 3.78 10.41 -9.71
C ASN A 205 2.57 9.69 -9.08
N ILE A 206 2.05 8.68 -9.76
CA ILE A 206 0.96 7.85 -9.22
C ILE A 206 1.40 7.11 -7.96
N THR A 207 2.62 6.60 -7.89
CA THR A 207 3.16 5.94 -6.70
C THR A 207 3.11 6.86 -5.49
N LEU A 208 3.53 8.12 -5.64
CA LEU A 208 3.47 9.11 -4.56
C LEU A 208 2.02 9.41 -4.15
N ILE A 209 1.11 9.63 -5.09
CA ILE A 209 -0.30 9.92 -4.83
C ILE A 209 -0.95 8.75 -4.07
N PHE A 210 -0.77 7.50 -4.54
CA PHE A 210 -1.34 6.34 -3.85
C PHE A 210 -0.71 6.10 -2.47
N SER A 211 0.59 6.31 -2.32
CA SER A 211 1.26 6.23 -1.02
C SER A 211 0.70 7.26 -0.03
N ALA A 212 0.42 8.47 -0.49
CA ALA A 212 -0.25 9.50 0.30
C ALA A 212 -1.66 9.07 0.75
N LEU A 213 -2.46 8.50 -0.15
CA LEU A 213 -3.80 8.01 0.16
C LEU A 213 -3.77 6.81 1.14
N ILE A 214 -2.80 5.91 1.01
CA ILE A 214 -2.60 4.81 1.95
C ILE A 214 -2.18 5.37 3.31
N LEU A 215 -1.29 6.36 3.36
CA LEU A 215 -0.88 7.02 4.61
C LEU A 215 -2.06 7.71 5.31
N LEU A 216 -2.96 8.37 4.58
CA LEU A 216 -4.21 8.91 5.12
C LEU A 216 -5.09 7.79 5.71
N THR A 217 -5.18 6.64 5.01
CA THR A 217 -5.94 5.49 5.49
C THR A 217 -5.34 4.92 6.78
N ILE A 218 -4.00 4.77 6.84
CA ILE A 218 -3.27 4.35 8.05
C ILE A 218 -3.56 5.33 9.20
N THR A 219 -3.47 6.63 8.92
CA THR A 219 -3.76 7.68 9.91
C THR A 219 -5.16 7.53 10.47
N ASP A 220 -6.14 7.31 9.62
CA ASP A 220 -7.52 7.13 10.05
C ASP A 220 -7.72 5.86 10.90
N PHE A 221 -7.09 4.75 10.54
CA PHE A 221 -7.14 3.52 11.32
C PHE A 221 -6.47 3.69 12.70
N LEU A 222 -5.24 4.22 12.71
CA LEU A 222 -4.46 4.43 13.92
C LEU A 222 -5.21 5.34 14.92
N PHE A 223 -5.71 6.48 14.46
CA PHE A 223 -6.38 7.44 15.34
C PHE A 223 -7.83 7.07 15.67
N ALA A 224 -8.46 6.16 14.94
CA ALA A 224 -9.71 5.55 15.35
C ALA A 224 -9.52 4.61 16.55
N GLU A 225 -8.40 3.90 16.63
CA GLU A 225 -8.02 3.10 17.80
C GLU A 225 -7.66 4.00 18.99
N PHE A 226 -6.83 5.04 18.79
CA PHE A 226 -6.49 6.00 19.85
C PHE A 226 -7.72 6.68 20.45
N SER A 227 -8.71 7.06 19.64
CA SER A 227 -9.91 7.76 20.12
C SER A 227 -10.75 6.96 21.13
N LYS A 228 -10.54 5.64 21.18
CA LYS A 228 -11.18 4.73 22.13
C LYS A 228 -10.37 4.54 23.41
N SER A 229 -9.11 4.97 23.42
CA SER A 229 -8.19 4.85 24.56
C SER A 229 -8.27 6.05 25.47
N SER A 230 -8.11 5.84 26.78
CA SER A 230 -7.95 6.90 27.77
C SER A 230 -6.69 7.76 27.57
N LEU A 231 -5.74 7.29 26.76
CA LEU A 231 -4.51 8.01 26.43
C LEU A 231 -4.73 9.15 25.44
N TYR A 232 -5.91 9.22 24.78
CA TYR A 232 -6.18 10.20 23.73
C TYR A 232 -6.27 11.62 24.29
N ASN A 233 -5.33 12.47 23.89
CA ASN A 233 -5.24 13.87 24.29
C ASN A 233 -4.96 14.79 23.09
N TYR A 234 -4.85 16.11 23.33
CA TYR A 234 -4.61 17.10 22.26
C TYR A 234 -3.29 16.89 21.51
N LYS A 235 -2.27 16.29 22.14
CA LYS A 235 -0.97 15.99 21.48
C LYS A 235 -1.12 14.93 20.38
N PHE A 236 -1.97 13.92 20.60
CA PHE A 236 -2.30 12.94 19.56
C PHE A 236 -3.08 13.57 18.39
N LYS A 237 -3.89 14.61 18.66
CA LYS A 237 -4.52 15.40 17.57
C LYS A 237 -3.48 16.12 16.74
N ILE A 238 -2.44 16.69 17.37
CA ILE A 238 -1.32 17.35 16.67
C ILE A 238 -0.58 16.32 15.80
N ILE A 239 -0.25 15.14 16.33
CA ILE A 239 0.39 14.07 15.56
C ILE A 239 -0.48 13.67 14.36
N ARG A 240 -1.78 13.53 14.54
CA ARG A 240 -2.72 13.26 13.44
C ARG A 240 -2.67 14.32 12.35
N ILE A 241 -2.64 15.59 12.74
CA ILE A 241 -2.53 16.72 11.79
C ILE A 241 -1.21 16.64 11.02
N PHE A 242 -0.10 16.33 11.67
CA PHE A 242 1.18 16.16 11.01
C PHE A 242 1.16 15.01 9.98
N TYR A 243 0.59 13.86 10.30
CA TYR A 243 0.45 12.75 9.33
C TYR A 243 -0.44 13.12 8.14
N ILE A 244 -1.53 13.83 8.38
CA ILE A 244 -2.40 14.35 7.32
C ILE A 244 -1.62 15.34 6.44
N LEU A 245 -0.87 16.27 7.04
CA LEU A 245 -0.04 17.24 6.32
C LEU A 245 1.04 16.55 5.48
N ILE A 246 1.74 15.56 6.04
CA ILE A 246 2.73 14.75 5.32
C ILE A 246 2.08 14.07 4.10
N ALA A 247 0.92 13.45 4.27
CA ALA A 247 0.21 12.83 3.16
C ALA A 247 -0.15 13.83 2.05
N PHE A 248 -0.63 15.03 2.41
CA PHE A 248 -0.88 16.07 1.42
C PHE A 248 0.39 16.54 0.72
N LEU A 249 1.49 16.71 1.46
CA LEU A 249 2.76 17.13 0.86
C LEU A 249 3.31 16.07 -0.10
N ILE A 250 3.23 14.78 0.25
CA ILE A 250 3.61 13.67 -0.66
C ILE A 250 2.72 13.69 -1.92
N ALA A 251 1.41 13.86 -1.75
CA ALA A 251 0.49 13.96 -2.89
C ALA A 251 0.82 15.15 -3.80
N PHE A 252 1.16 16.31 -3.22
CA PHE A 252 1.54 17.50 -3.99
C PHE A 252 2.84 17.31 -4.77
N VAL A 253 3.85 16.63 -4.18
CA VAL A 253 5.06 16.24 -4.91
C VAL A 253 4.72 15.39 -6.12
N GLY A 254 3.75 14.47 -6.02
CA GLY A 254 3.31 13.62 -7.13
C GLY A 254 2.40 14.35 -8.15
N ILE A 255 1.55 15.27 -7.71
CA ILE A 255 0.63 16.02 -8.59
C ILE A 255 1.36 17.12 -9.37
N PHE A 256 2.35 17.75 -8.74
CA PHE A 256 3.12 18.85 -9.29
C PHE A 256 4.57 18.40 -9.52
N PRO A 257 4.89 17.81 -10.69
CA PRO A 257 6.25 17.33 -10.96
C PRO A 257 7.27 18.48 -11.00
N ALA A 258 8.56 18.15 -10.84
CA ALA A 258 9.66 19.10 -10.76
C ALA A 258 10.01 19.68 -12.14
N GLN A 259 9.08 20.41 -12.77
CA GLN A 259 9.27 20.99 -14.10
C GLN A 259 8.59 22.35 -14.25
N SER A 260 9.20 23.26 -15.03
CA SER A 260 8.65 24.56 -15.44
C SER A 260 7.91 25.29 -14.32
N TRP A 261 6.62 25.59 -14.52
CA TRP A 261 5.78 26.36 -13.60
C TRP A 261 5.40 25.60 -12.32
N THR A 262 5.50 24.26 -12.29
CA THR A 262 5.19 23.45 -11.11
C THR A 262 6.36 23.34 -10.13
N MET A 263 7.59 23.67 -10.54
CA MET A 263 8.81 23.58 -9.73
C MET A 263 8.70 24.24 -8.35
N PRO A 264 8.18 25.47 -8.20
CA PRO A 264 8.08 26.11 -6.87
C PRO A 264 7.14 25.33 -5.93
N ILE A 265 6.02 24.82 -6.44
CA ILE A 265 5.05 24.04 -5.65
C ILE A 265 5.70 22.71 -5.23
N HIS A 266 6.37 22.04 -6.17
CA HIS A 266 7.09 20.79 -5.93
C HIS A 266 8.14 20.96 -4.82
N ASN A 267 9.04 21.91 -4.99
CA ASN A 267 10.14 22.17 -4.05
C ASN A 267 9.62 22.55 -2.67
N ASN A 268 8.65 23.45 -2.58
CA ASN A 268 8.04 23.85 -1.30
C ASN A 268 7.37 22.67 -0.61
N SER A 269 6.72 21.77 -1.37
CA SER A 269 6.12 20.56 -0.81
C SER A 269 7.17 19.57 -0.30
N ALA A 270 8.26 19.37 -1.05
CA ALA A 270 9.36 18.51 -0.64
C ALA A 270 10.10 19.06 0.60
N PHE A 271 10.41 20.37 0.64
CA PHE A 271 10.98 21.02 1.83
C PHE A 271 10.02 20.97 3.01
N GLY A 272 8.73 21.23 2.79
CA GLY A 272 7.71 21.13 3.82
C GLY A 272 7.65 19.74 4.44
N LEU A 273 7.80 18.69 3.63
CA LEU A 273 7.82 17.30 4.08
C LEU A 273 8.97 17.04 5.05
N VAL A 274 10.18 17.46 4.67
CA VAL A 274 11.37 17.35 5.54
C VAL A 274 11.17 18.16 6.81
N ALA A 275 10.69 19.39 6.70
CA ALA A 275 10.48 20.28 7.86
C ALA A 275 9.49 19.68 8.86
N VAL A 276 8.37 19.10 8.40
CA VAL A 276 7.38 18.47 9.29
C VAL A 276 7.99 17.27 10.02
N VAL A 277 8.75 16.43 9.33
CA VAL A 277 9.43 15.28 9.96
C VAL A 277 10.44 15.76 11.01
N LEU A 278 11.25 16.76 10.69
CA LEU A 278 12.21 17.35 11.64
C LEU A 278 11.52 17.91 12.89
N ILE A 279 10.43 18.66 12.71
CA ILE A 279 9.60 19.18 13.82
C ILE A 279 9.08 18.02 14.68
N MET A 280 8.57 16.96 14.07
CA MET A 280 8.08 15.79 14.80
C MET A 280 9.19 15.10 15.60
N ILE A 281 10.40 14.97 15.05
CA ILE A 281 11.56 14.38 15.75
C ILE A 281 11.97 15.26 16.94
N ILE A 282 12.13 16.56 16.74
CA ILE A 282 12.58 17.50 17.77
C ILE A 282 11.58 17.53 18.94
N PHE A 283 10.30 17.57 18.65
CA PHE A 283 9.24 17.63 19.66
C PHE A 283 8.72 16.24 20.09
N LEU A 284 9.34 15.14 19.65
CA LEU A 284 8.87 13.78 19.89
C LEU A 284 8.60 13.49 21.37
N LYS A 285 9.54 13.81 22.26
CA LYS A 285 9.40 13.55 23.70
C LYS A 285 8.27 14.37 24.34
N TRP A 286 8.00 15.56 23.82
CA TRP A 286 6.87 16.37 24.27
C TRP A 286 5.53 15.84 23.71
N LEU A 287 5.50 15.43 22.45
CA LEU A 287 4.32 14.88 21.79
C LEU A 287 3.90 13.56 22.42
N VAL A 288 4.87 12.67 22.68
CA VAL A 288 4.66 11.33 23.22
C VAL A 288 5.58 11.09 24.42
N PRO A 289 5.18 11.54 25.64
CA PRO A 289 6.02 11.38 26.84
C PRO A 289 6.34 9.93 27.19
N THR A 290 5.48 8.99 26.78
CA THR A 290 5.59 7.54 27.02
C THR A 290 6.43 6.81 25.96
N ILE A 291 6.99 7.54 24.98
CA ILE A 291 7.82 6.92 23.93
C ILE A 291 9.02 6.18 24.51
N SER A 292 9.37 5.03 23.97
CA SER A 292 10.51 4.24 24.43
C SER A 292 11.84 4.99 24.24
N LYS A 293 12.82 4.69 25.11
CA LYS A 293 14.16 5.31 25.04
C LYS A 293 14.88 4.92 23.75
N GLU A 294 14.66 3.70 23.31
CA GLU A 294 15.24 3.13 22.08
C GLU A 294 14.74 3.90 20.86
N PHE A 295 13.43 4.13 20.74
CA PHE A 295 12.89 4.91 19.63
C PHE A 295 13.28 6.38 19.69
N LEU A 296 13.39 6.95 20.89
CA LEU A 296 13.91 8.31 21.06
C LEU A 296 15.37 8.42 20.59
N ALA A 297 16.23 7.46 20.95
CA ALA A 297 17.63 7.41 20.51
C ALA A 297 17.71 7.25 18.98
N LEU A 298 16.92 6.35 18.39
CA LEU A 298 16.82 6.19 16.95
C LEU A 298 16.40 7.50 16.25
N SER A 299 15.46 8.24 16.85
CA SER A 299 14.98 9.52 16.28
C SER A 299 16.06 10.58 16.27
N TRP A 300 16.89 10.66 17.33
CA TRP A 300 18.06 11.56 17.37
C TRP A 300 19.12 11.12 16.36
N THR A 301 19.35 9.81 16.20
CA THR A 301 20.26 9.28 15.18
C THR A 301 19.79 9.66 13.77
N ALA A 302 18.50 9.51 13.50
CA ALA A 302 17.91 9.93 12.22
C ALA A 302 18.08 11.43 11.96
N LEU A 303 17.87 12.28 12.99
CA LEU A 303 18.08 13.72 12.89
C LEU A 303 19.53 14.06 12.54
N ILE A 304 20.48 13.46 13.26
CA ILE A 304 21.92 13.67 13.03
C ILE A 304 22.29 13.23 11.61
N ALA A 305 21.81 12.06 11.17
CA ALA A 305 22.08 11.54 9.83
C ALA A 305 21.50 12.47 8.72
N LEU A 306 20.31 13.04 8.93
CA LEU A 306 19.73 14.03 8.01
C LEU A 306 20.58 15.32 7.96
N ILE A 307 21.02 15.83 9.12
CA ILE A 307 21.88 17.02 9.17
C ILE A 307 23.22 16.75 8.48
N LEU A 308 23.86 15.61 8.78
CA LEU A 308 25.14 15.24 8.15
C LEU A 308 25.01 15.08 6.63
N SER A 309 23.91 14.48 6.14
CA SER A 309 23.65 14.35 4.69
C SER A 309 23.43 15.73 4.04
N ALA A 310 22.74 16.65 4.73
CA ALA A 310 22.55 18.02 4.24
C ALA A 310 23.87 18.80 4.20
N VAL A 311 24.72 18.67 5.23
CA VAL A 311 26.07 19.28 5.24
C VAL A 311 26.95 18.69 4.14
N ALA A 312 26.89 17.37 3.92
CA ALA A 312 27.66 16.70 2.87
C ALA A 312 27.21 17.15 1.46
N PHE A 313 25.91 17.45 1.26
CA PHE A 313 25.39 17.97 0.01
C PHE A 313 25.65 19.49 -0.16
N MET A 314 25.15 20.30 0.79
CA MET A 314 25.12 21.77 0.67
C MET A 314 26.42 22.45 1.09
N GLY A 315 27.14 21.89 2.08
CA GLY A 315 28.35 22.48 2.66
C GLY A 315 29.63 22.00 1.98
N ILE A 316 29.78 20.70 1.82
CA ILE A 316 31.04 20.10 1.34
C ILE A 316 30.95 19.77 -0.18
N HIS A 317 29.74 19.75 -0.73
CA HIS A 317 29.45 19.33 -2.14
C HIS A 317 29.98 17.93 -2.47
N TYR A 318 30.00 17.03 -1.47
CA TYR A 318 30.43 15.65 -1.61
C TYR A 318 29.32 14.76 -2.21
N LEU A 319 28.07 14.98 -1.79
CA LEU A 319 26.92 14.24 -2.33
C LEU A 319 26.30 14.97 -3.51
N SER A 320 25.84 14.21 -4.53
CA SER A 320 24.95 14.75 -5.53
C SER A 320 23.55 15.01 -4.95
N LEU A 321 22.75 15.85 -5.60
CA LEU A 321 21.38 16.13 -5.19
C LEU A 321 20.55 14.83 -5.09
N THR A 322 20.67 13.97 -6.10
CA THR A 322 19.96 12.68 -6.16
C THR A 322 20.28 11.79 -4.95
N VAL A 323 21.56 11.67 -4.60
CA VAL A 323 21.98 10.85 -3.44
C VAL A 323 21.46 11.44 -2.15
N PHE A 324 21.53 12.77 -1.99
CA PHE A 324 20.98 13.46 -0.84
C PHE A 324 19.46 13.23 -0.70
N GLU A 325 18.70 13.38 -1.79
CA GLU A 325 17.26 13.15 -1.82
C GLU A 325 16.90 11.70 -1.45
N ILE A 326 17.60 10.71 -1.99
CA ILE A 326 17.40 9.29 -1.67
C ILE A 326 17.65 9.01 -0.18
N ILE A 327 18.76 9.52 0.37
CA ILE A 327 19.10 9.35 1.79
C ILE A 327 18.06 10.02 2.68
N ALA A 328 17.74 11.28 2.41
CA ALA A 328 16.77 12.05 3.20
C ALA A 328 15.40 11.37 3.18
N PHE A 329 14.99 10.91 2.02
CA PHE A 329 13.73 10.23 1.81
C PHE A 329 13.68 8.87 2.53
N ALA A 330 14.74 8.06 2.40
CA ALA A 330 14.82 6.75 3.05
C ALA A 330 14.77 6.89 4.59
N ILE A 331 15.50 7.85 5.15
CA ILE A 331 15.49 8.10 6.60
C ILE A 331 14.11 8.58 7.05
N ALA A 332 13.53 9.58 6.38
CA ALA A 332 12.23 10.14 6.75
C ALA A 332 11.11 9.09 6.66
N PHE A 333 11.06 8.32 5.57
CA PHE A 333 10.06 7.29 5.36
C PHE A 333 10.17 6.18 6.40
N THR A 334 11.39 5.66 6.62
CA THR A 334 11.64 4.62 7.63
C THR A 334 11.25 5.10 9.01
N TRP A 335 11.64 6.33 9.39
CA TRP A 335 11.30 6.92 10.67
C TRP A 335 9.77 7.04 10.85
N LEU A 336 9.04 7.53 9.84
CA LEU A 336 7.59 7.66 9.88
C LEU A 336 6.90 6.31 10.09
N VAL A 337 7.33 5.28 9.37
CA VAL A 337 6.78 3.92 9.51
C VAL A 337 7.07 3.36 10.90
N MET A 338 8.29 3.53 11.41
CA MET A 338 8.66 3.09 12.76
C MET A 338 7.90 3.86 13.85
N PHE A 339 7.63 5.15 13.63
CA PHE A 339 6.82 5.94 14.56
C PHE A 339 5.37 5.46 14.62
N ILE A 340 4.75 5.11 13.49
CA ILE A 340 3.42 4.48 13.46
C ILE A 340 3.42 3.18 14.30
N ASN A 341 4.45 2.34 14.12
CA ASN A 341 4.57 1.10 14.90
C ASN A 341 4.76 1.36 16.39
N SER A 342 5.55 2.36 16.78
CA SER A 342 5.72 2.76 18.18
C SER A 342 4.42 3.28 18.80
N LEU A 343 3.66 4.10 18.07
CA LEU A 343 2.35 4.57 18.50
C LEU A 343 1.36 3.42 18.70
N ARG A 344 1.37 2.44 17.77
CA ARG A 344 0.56 1.24 17.89
C ARG A 344 0.92 0.42 19.15
N GLY A 345 2.21 0.26 19.45
CA GLY A 345 2.68 -0.41 20.66
C GLY A 345 2.11 0.21 21.93
N ILE A 346 2.12 1.55 22.02
CA ILE A 346 1.56 2.31 23.16
C ILE A 346 0.06 2.03 23.34
N ILE A 347 -0.71 1.94 22.24
CA ILE A 347 -2.15 1.60 22.33
C ILE A 347 -2.34 0.18 22.89
N GLN A 348 -1.57 -0.78 22.39
CA GLN A 348 -1.70 -2.18 22.80
C GLN A 348 -1.37 -2.36 24.28
N GLU A 349 -0.27 -1.78 24.77
CA GLU A 349 0.10 -1.79 26.17
C GLU A 349 -0.96 -1.12 27.05
N GLY A 350 -1.48 0.03 26.64
CA GLY A 350 -2.55 0.73 27.37
C GLY A 350 -3.83 -0.09 27.49
N ASN A 351 -4.20 -0.82 26.46
CA ASN A 351 -5.38 -1.69 26.46
C ASN A 351 -5.18 -2.93 27.36
N GLU A 352 -3.98 -3.53 27.37
CA GLU A 352 -3.66 -4.66 28.25
C GLU A 352 -3.70 -4.27 29.74
N TRP A 353 -3.22 -3.08 30.08
CA TRP A 353 -3.32 -2.55 31.44
C TRP A 353 -4.76 -2.35 31.89
N GLN A 354 -5.63 -1.84 31.03
CA GLN A 354 -7.04 -1.68 31.33
C GLN A 354 -7.74 -3.02 31.58
N VAL A 355 -7.45 -4.04 30.77
CA VAL A 355 -8.01 -5.39 30.95
C VAL A 355 -7.57 -6.00 32.28
N LYS A 356 -6.28 -5.86 32.65
CA LYS A 356 -5.75 -6.36 33.93
C LYS A 356 -6.38 -5.65 35.18
N LEU A 357 -6.73 -4.36 35.04
CA LEU A 357 -7.39 -3.62 36.12
C LEU A 357 -8.88 -4.02 36.31
N LEU A 358 -9.53 -4.45 35.24
CA LEU A 358 -10.92 -4.91 35.28
C LEU A 358 -11.06 -6.36 35.78
N GLN A 359 -9.96 -7.12 35.81
CA GLN A 359 -9.91 -8.49 36.31
C GLN A 359 -9.51 -8.60 37.80
N LYS A 360 -9.11 -7.49 38.43
CA LYS A 360 -8.90 -7.35 39.89
C LYS A 360 -10.12 -6.74 40.55
#